data_110be346cc343ea53fba017100e65035
#
_entry.id   110be346cc343ea53fba017100e65035
#
_cell.length_a   1.000
_cell.length_b   1.000
_cell.length_c   1.000
_cell.angle_alpha   90.00
_cell.angle_beta   90.00
_cell.angle_gamma   90.00
#
_symmetry.space_group_name_H-M   'P 1'
#
loop_
_entity.id
_entity.type
_entity.pdbx_description
1 polymer ?
#
loop_
_entity_poly.entity_id
_entity_poly.type
_entity_poly.pdbx_seq_one_letter_code
_entity_poly.pdbx_strand_id
1 'polypeptide(L)'
;MIRGSFILFSMLAVSSYAAEPVAMEKTAKTVSQQLENSIKIKTRPEISGLWGMEIPNNHKCVEYYNFKAANQVVIQSGDEWSTGIYDYQPPQDSTVQLPALVLQVQYDNNQRDCSGQQEDQSGEISQYYVQWKTPTTIHFCTNDKADDCFATLHRVLP
;
A
#
# COMPACT_ATOMS: atom_id res chain seq x y z
N MET A 1 -68.04 51.63 53.06
CA MET A 1 -67.51 51.39 51.71
C MET A 1 -66.15 52.10 51.60
N ILE A 2 -65.09 51.42 51.92
CA ILE A 2 -63.74 51.96 51.84
C ILE A 2 -62.87 50.98 51.08
N ARG A 3 -62.37 51.40 49.92
CA ARG A 3 -61.46 50.66 49.08
C ARG A 3 -60.02 51.01 49.47
N GLY A 4 -59.30 50.02 50.01
CA GLY A 4 -57.86 50.12 50.21
C GLY A 4 -57.14 49.68 48.99
N SER A 5 -56.23 50.56 48.51
CA SER A 5 -55.35 50.30 47.39
C SER A 5 -54.00 49.84 47.96
N PHE A 6 -53.61 48.60 47.68
CA PHE A 6 -52.28 48.07 47.98
C PHE A 6 -51.36 48.36 46.83
N ILE A 7 -50.25 49.10 47.09
CA ILE A 7 -49.18 49.30 46.13
C ILE A 7 -48.11 48.17 46.39
N LEU A 8 -47.93 47.29 45.43
CA LEU A 8 -46.86 46.29 45.43
C LEU A 8 -45.57 46.94 44.89
N PHE A 9 -44.57 47.00 45.73
CA PHE A 9 -43.21 47.34 45.34
C PHE A 9 -42.53 46.10 44.72
N SER A 10 -42.23 46.17 43.44
CA SER A 10 -41.49 45.11 42.75
C SER A 10 -39.99 45.36 42.88
N MET A 11 -39.28 44.57 43.63
CA MET A 11 -37.82 44.60 43.68
C MET A 11 -37.28 43.86 42.47
N LEU A 12 -36.56 44.58 41.61
CA LEU A 12 -35.78 44.02 40.53
C LEU A 12 -34.45 43.51 41.13
N ALA A 13 -34.30 42.19 41.16
CA ALA A 13 -33.05 41.54 41.45
C ALA A 13 -32.17 41.56 40.20
N VAL A 14 -31.05 42.30 40.24
CA VAL A 14 -30.03 42.25 39.20
C VAL A 14 -29.16 41.01 39.43
N SER A 15 -29.36 39.98 38.65
CA SER A 15 -28.49 38.83 38.61
C SER A 15 -27.22 39.16 37.84
N SER A 16 -26.10 39.30 38.56
CA SER A 16 -24.76 39.34 37.95
C SER A 16 -24.36 37.98 37.42
N TYR A 17 -24.40 37.79 36.11
CA TYR A 17 -23.80 36.61 35.49
C TYR A 17 -22.28 36.78 35.50
N ALA A 18 -21.61 36.04 36.36
CA ALA A 18 -20.18 35.82 36.25
C ALA A 18 -19.93 34.90 35.04
N ALA A 19 -19.24 35.41 34.02
CA ALA A 19 -18.81 34.64 32.86
C ALA A 19 -17.73 33.65 33.30
N GLU A 20 -18.04 32.38 33.34
CA GLU A 20 -17.04 31.31 33.56
C GLU A 20 -16.12 31.18 32.35
N PRO A 21 -14.79 31.07 32.53
CA PRO A 21 -13.83 30.92 31.43
C PRO A 21 -13.67 29.41 31.05
N VAL A 22 -14.78 28.70 30.77
CA VAL A 22 -14.75 27.26 30.49
C VAL A 22 -14.65 26.92 28.99
N ALA A 23 -14.87 27.91 28.11
CA ALA A 23 -14.93 27.67 26.67
C ALA A 23 -13.56 27.43 26.00
N MET A 24 -12.46 27.94 26.56
CA MET A 24 -11.14 27.89 25.92
C MET A 24 -10.40 26.58 26.16
N GLU A 25 -10.57 25.94 27.31
CA GLU A 25 -9.90 24.69 27.64
C GLU A 25 -10.54 23.48 26.92
N LYS A 26 -11.86 23.50 26.71
CA LYS A 26 -12.54 22.45 25.92
C LYS A 26 -12.13 22.44 24.45
N THR A 27 -11.94 23.64 23.86
CA THR A 27 -11.54 23.76 22.43
C THR A 27 -10.11 23.25 22.22
N ALA A 28 -9.19 23.53 23.13
CA ALA A 28 -7.81 23.06 23.07
C ALA A 28 -7.71 21.53 23.21
N LYS A 29 -8.48 20.92 24.12
CA LYS A 29 -8.52 19.44 24.27
C LYS A 29 -9.13 18.75 23.05
N THR A 30 -10.17 19.35 22.42
CA THR A 30 -10.80 18.76 21.23
C THR A 30 -9.86 18.81 20.03
N VAL A 31 -9.11 19.90 19.83
CA VAL A 31 -8.11 20.00 18.76
C VAL A 31 -6.94 19.05 18.96
N SER A 32 -6.46 18.90 20.21
CA SER A 32 -5.41 17.94 20.55
C SER A 32 -5.84 16.48 20.33
N GLN A 33 -7.07 16.13 20.69
CA GLN A 33 -7.63 14.79 20.44
C GLN A 33 -7.87 14.50 18.96
N GLN A 34 -8.20 15.50 18.14
CA GLN A 34 -8.30 15.32 16.69
C GLN A 34 -6.96 15.06 16.01
N LEU A 35 -5.87 15.62 16.54
CA LEU A 35 -4.52 15.34 16.05
C LEU A 35 -4.02 13.93 16.42
N GLU A 36 -4.46 13.39 17.56
CA GLU A 36 -4.13 12.01 17.97
C GLU A 36 -4.93 10.94 17.24
N ASN A 37 -6.11 11.29 16.72
CA ASN A 37 -6.95 10.41 15.89
C ASN A 37 -6.67 10.49 14.40
N SER A 38 -5.54 11.06 13.99
CA SER A 38 -5.14 11.05 12.59
C SER A 38 -4.93 9.61 12.11
N ILE A 39 -5.62 9.23 11.04
CA ILE A 39 -5.44 7.93 10.39
C ILE A 39 -3.99 7.83 9.94
N LYS A 40 -3.22 6.97 10.59
CA LYS A 40 -1.87 6.63 10.10
C LYS A 40 -2.04 5.78 8.85
N ILE A 41 -1.93 6.41 7.69
CA ILE A 41 -1.87 5.69 6.42
C ILE A 41 -0.54 4.94 6.41
N LYS A 42 -0.58 3.63 6.68
CA LYS A 42 0.53 2.74 6.35
C LYS A 42 0.50 2.57 4.83
N THR A 43 1.33 3.31 4.12
CA THR A 43 1.63 3.00 2.73
C THR A 43 2.28 1.61 2.71
N ARG A 44 1.55 0.61 2.19
CA ARG A 44 2.15 -0.69 1.89
C ARG A 44 3.08 -0.49 0.69
N PRO A 45 4.25 -1.12 0.67
CA PRO A 45 5.05 -1.13 -0.53
C PRO A 45 4.22 -1.70 -1.68
N GLU A 46 4.12 -0.97 -2.78
CA GLU A 46 3.42 -1.44 -3.96
C GLU A 46 4.41 -2.15 -4.89
N ILE A 47 3.95 -3.24 -5.51
CA ILE A 47 4.75 -3.98 -6.49
C ILE A 47 4.91 -3.19 -7.79
N SER A 48 4.03 -2.23 -8.07
CA SER A 48 4.05 -1.39 -9.28
C SER A 48 5.40 -0.73 -9.49
N GLY A 49 5.85 -0.64 -10.74
CA GLY A 49 7.14 -0.08 -11.16
C GLY A 49 8.00 -1.05 -11.94
N LEU A 50 9.20 -0.62 -12.29
CA LEU A 50 10.19 -1.41 -13.03
C LEU A 50 11.18 -2.06 -12.07
N TRP A 51 11.30 -3.38 -12.18
CA TRP A 51 12.20 -4.20 -11.38
C TRP A 51 13.18 -4.93 -12.28
N GLY A 52 14.43 -5.02 -11.85
CA GLY A 52 15.48 -5.77 -12.54
C GLY A 52 15.96 -6.94 -11.68
N MET A 53 16.09 -8.10 -12.28
CA MET A 53 16.60 -9.34 -11.72
C MET A 53 17.87 -9.74 -12.44
N GLU A 54 18.99 -9.86 -11.72
CA GLU A 54 20.23 -10.42 -12.25
C GLU A 54 20.10 -11.94 -12.38
N ILE A 55 20.41 -12.47 -13.56
CA ILE A 55 20.35 -13.91 -13.79
C ILE A 55 21.58 -14.59 -13.16
N PRO A 56 21.40 -15.60 -12.30
CA PRO A 56 22.51 -16.41 -11.80
C PRO A 56 23.34 -16.97 -12.96
N ASN A 57 24.66 -16.85 -12.90
CA ASN A 57 25.59 -17.30 -13.92
C ASN A 57 25.62 -16.50 -15.24
N ASN A 58 24.81 -15.46 -15.38
CA ASN A 58 24.86 -14.53 -16.51
C ASN A 58 24.70 -13.07 -16.03
N HIS A 59 25.67 -12.57 -15.26
CA HIS A 59 25.66 -11.20 -14.71
C HIS A 59 25.64 -10.06 -15.76
N LYS A 60 25.69 -10.40 -17.04
CA LYS A 60 25.60 -9.41 -18.14
C LYS A 60 24.17 -9.23 -18.62
N CYS A 61 23.26 -10.11 -18.22
CA CYS A 61 21.86 -10.06 -18.58
C CYS A 61 21.01 -9.75 -17.34
N VAL A 62 20.11 -8.81 -17.48
CA VAL A 62 19.13 -8.44 -16.46
C VAL A 62 17.75 -8.71 -17.03
N GLU A 63 16.93 -9.46 -16.32
CA GLU A 63 15.53 -9.64 -16.65
C GLU A 63 14.71 -8.53 -15.98
N TYR A 64 13.82 -7.91 -16.72
CA TYR A 64 13.03 -6.79 -16.24
C TYR A 64 11.55 -7.17 -16.14
N TYR A 65 10.95 -6.81 -15.01
CA TYR A 65 9.52 -6.89 -14.74
C TYR A 65 8.97 -5.48 -14.59
N ASN A 66 8.11 -5.06 -15.50
CA ASN A 66 7.44 -3.77 -15.44
C ASN A 66 5.97 -3.96 -15.06
N PHE A 67 5.68 -3.86 -13.78
CA PHE A 67 4.31 -3.93 -13.24
C PHE A 67 3.62 -2.58 -13.43
N LYS A 68 2.70 -2.51 -14.36
CA LYS A 68 1.96 -1.29 -14.74
C LYS A 68 0.61 -1.20 -14.04
N ALA A 69 -0.01 -0.02 -14.13
CA ALA A 69 -1.40 0.17 -13.73
C ALA A 69 -2.33 -0.79 -14.49
N ALA A 70 -3.56 -0.95 -13.97
CA ALA A 70 -4.56 -1.89 -14.51
C ALA A 70 -4.07 -3.35 -14.58
N ASN A 71 -3.19 -3.74 -13.64
CA ASN A 71 -2.71 -5.11 -13.48
C ASN A 71 -1.99 -5.67 -14.72
N GLN A 72 -1.39 -4.81 -15.54
CA GLN A 72 -0.61 -5.21 -16.70
C GLN A 72 0.87 -5.39 -16.33
N VAL A 73 1.51 -6.39 -16.92
CA VAL A 73 2.95 -6.62 -16.78
C VAL A 73 3.61 -6.73 -18.15
N VAL A 74 4.81 -6.20 -18.27
CA VAL A 74 5.74 -6.46 -19.39
C VAL A 74 6.99 -7.06 -18.78
N ILE A 75 7.42 -8.20 -19.32
CA ILE A 75 8.64 -8.90 -18.93
C ILE A 75 9.59 -8.84 -20.10
N GLN A 76 10.86 -8.58 -19.85
CA GLN A 76 11.91 -8.57 -20.85
C GLN A 76 13.13 -9.33 -20.34
N SER A 77 13.56 -10.33 -21.07
CA SER A 77 14.69 -11.21 -20.75
C SER A 77 15.53 -11.42 -22.01
N GLY A 78 16.68 -10.73 -22.15
CA GLY A 78 17.48 -10.77 -23.38
C GLY A 78 16.75 -10.17 -24.57
N ASP A 79 16.57 -10.99 -25.64
CA ASP A 79 15.79 -10.63 -26.84
C ASP A 79 14.30 -10.99 -26.69
N GLU A 80 13.97 -11.81 -25.68
CA GLU A 80 12.60 -12.16 -25.34
C GLU A 80 11.89 -10.99 -24.67
N TRP A 81 10.63 -10.79 -25.05
CA TRP A 81 9.71 -9.96 -24.30
C TRP A 81 8.30 -10.56 -24.32
N SER A 82 7.65 -10.49 -23.20
CA SER A 82 6.29 -10.96 -23.03
C SER A 82 5.42 -9.89 -22.37
N THR A 83 4.11 -9.99 -22.58
CA THR A 83 3.13 -9.15 -21.91
C THR A 83 2.06 -10.01 -21.28
N GLY A 84 1.48 -9.51 -20.19
CA GLY A 84 0.45 -10.25 -19.50
C GLY A 84 -0.26 -9.42 -18.44
N ILE A 85 -0.91 -10.12 -17.58
CA ILE A 85 -1.59 -9.55 -16.41
C ILE A 85 -0.99 -10.15 -15.14
N TYR A 86 -1.10 -9.39 -14.06
CA TYR A 86 -0.72 -9.85 -12.73
C TYR A 86 -1.80 -9.56 -11.70
N ASP A 87 -1.80 -10.36 -10.65
CA ASP A 87 -2.58 -10.13 -9.46
C ASP A 87 -1.67 -10.19 -8.23
N TYR A 88 -1.64 -9.10 -7.46
CA TYR A 88 -0.83 -9.00 -6.24
C TYR A 88 -1.73 -9.02 -5.02
N GLN A 89 -1.74 -10.14 -4.32
CA GLN A 89 -2.63 -10.44 -3.22
C GLN A 89 -1.90 -10.30 -1.87
N PRO A 90 -2.22 -9.27 -1.07
CA PRO A 90 -1.70 -9.15 0.28
C PRO A 90 -2.21 -10.33 1.14
N PRO A 91 -1.38 -10.87 2.05
CA PRO A 91 -1.80 -11.94 2.93
C PRO A 91 -2.82 -11.44 3.97
N GLN A 92 -3.59 -12.36 4.52
CA GLN A 92 -4.50 -12.05 5.63
C GLN A 92 -3.72 -11.63 6.89
N ASP A 93 -2.60 -12.30 7.16
CA ASP A 93 -1.67 -11.98 8.24
C ASP A 93 -0.25 -11.77 7.69
N SER A 94 0.13 -10.50 7.58
CA SER A 94 1.45 -10.10 7.07
C SER A 94 2.60 -10.36 8.05
N THR A 95 2.32 -10.83 9.26
CA THR A 95 3.37 -11.18 10.25
C THR A 95 3.93 -12.59 10.03
N VAL A 96 3.15 -13.46 9.38
CA VAL A 96 3.48 -14.88 9.22
C VAL A 96 3.43 -15.38 7.77
N GLN A 97 2.88 -14.58 6.85
CA GLN A 97 2.70 -14.96 5.46
C GLN A 97 3.20 -13.86 4.50
N LEU A 98 3.79 -14.28 3.38
CA LEU A 98 4.15 -13.39 2.29
C LEU A 98 2.95 -13.12 1.37
N PRO A 99 2.89 -11.94 0.72
CA PRO A 99 1.93 -11.67 -0.34
C PRO A 99 2.19 -12.59 -1.54
N ALA A 100 1.12 -13.02 -2.20
CA ALA A 100 1.19 -13.79 -3.43
C ALA A 100 1.20 -12.85 -4.65
N LEU A 101 1.97 -13.20 -5.65
CA LEU A 101 2.00 -12.57 -6.97
C LEU A 101 1.70 -13.65 -8.01
N VAL A 102 0.59 -13.53 -8.70
CA VAL A 102 0.21 -14.40 -9.81
C VAL A 102 0.46 -13.65 -11.11
N LEU A 103 1.16 -14.26 -12.04
CA LEU A 103 1.42 -13.74 -13.38
C LEU A 103 0.75 -14.65 -14.40
N GLN A 104 0.12 -14.06 -15.41
CA GLN A 104 -0.36 -14.79 -16.59
C GLN A 104 0.20 -14.12 -17.83
N VAL A 105 1.02 -14.84 -18.59
CA VAL A 105 1.53 -14.39 -19.88
C VAL A 105 0.39 -14.48 -20.90
N GLN A 106 0.12 -13.38 -21.59
CA GLN A 106 -0.89 -13.32 -22.65
C GLN A 106 -0.29 -13.36 -24.06
N TYR A 107 0.92 -12.84 -24.18
CA TYR A 107 1.67 -12.84 -25.42
C TYR A 107 3.16 -12.97 -25.13
N ASP A 108 3.86 -13.72 -25.94
CA ASP A 108 5.30 -13.92 -25.92
C ASP A 108 5.83 -13.81 -27.36
N ASN A 109 7.00 -13.16 -27.54
CA ASN A 109 7.61 -13.01 -28.88
C ASN A 109 8.47 -14.19 -29.30
N ASN A 110 8.59 -15.23 -28.45
CA ASN A 110 9.34 -16.45 -28.70
C ASN A 110 10.77 -16.21 -29.20
N GLN A 111 11.48 -15.27 -28.56
CA GLN A 111 12.89 -15.01 -28.78
C GLN A 111 13.73 -15.64 -27.66
N ARG A 112 15.04 -15.50 -27.73
CA ARG A 112 15.95 -16.04 -26.70
C ARG A 112 15.96 -15.17 -25.45
N ASP A 113 15.78 -15.81 -24.31
CA ASP A 113 15.87 -15.20 -22.99
C ASP A 113 17.34 -15.00 -22.53
N CYS A 114 17.50 -14.46 -21.33
CA CYS A 114 18.79 -14.28 -20.66
C CYS A 114 19.53 -15.60 -20.35
N SER A 115 18.83 -16.72 -20.27
CA SER A 115 19.42 -18.06 -20.10
C SER A 115 19.82 -18.72 -21.44
N GLY A 116 19.43 -18.10 -22.55
CA GLY A 116 19.65 -18.60 -23.91
C GLY A 116 18.57 -19.59 -24.37
N GLN A 117 17.52 -19.77 -23.58
CA GLN A 117 16.38 -20.59 -23.95
C GLN A 117 15.45 -19.81 -24.90
N GLN A 118 14.70 -20.55 -25.72
CA GLN A 118 13.70 -20.00 -26.61
C GLN A 118 12.46 -20.87 -26.51
N GLU A 119 11.43 -20.33 -25.84
CA GLU A 119 10.19 -21.05 -25.57
C GLU A 119 9.02 -20.07 -25.57
N ASP A 120 7.91 -20.43 -26.22
CA ASP A 120 6.70 -19.63 -26.17
C ASP A 120 5.95 -19.87 -24.87
N GLN A 121 5.96 -18.86 -24.01
CA GLN A 121 5.32 -18.90 -22.69
C GLN A 121 3.85 -18.41 -22.72
N SER A 122 3.28 -18.14 -23.91
CA SER A 122 1.91 -17.62 -24.03
C SER A 122 0.90 -18.56 -23.35
N GLY A 123 0.11 -18.03 -22.44
CA GLY A 123 -0.87 -18.77 -21.64
C GLY A 123 -0.33 -19.34 -20.34
N GLU A 124 0.95 -19.26 -20.07
CA GLU A 124 1.55 -19.72 -18.81
C GLU A 124 1.04 -18.90 -17.62
N ILE A 125 0.80 -19.58 -16.51
CA ILE A 125 0.44 -18.98 -15.23
C ILE A 125 1.48 -19.39 -14.21
N SER A 126 2.15 -18.39 -13.64
CA SER A 126 3.15 -18.56 -12.59
C SER A 126 2.70 -17.91 -11.30
N GLN A 127 2.97 -18.55 -10.17
CA GLN A 127 2.70 -17.98 -8.84
C GLN A 127 3.99 -17.89 -8.05
N TYR A 128 4.24 -16.71 -7.50
CA TYR A 128 5.35 -16.41 -6.62
C TYR A 128 4.85 -15.81 -5.31
N TYR A 129 5.70 -15.89 -4.28
CA TYR A 129 5.50 -15.16 -3.03
C TYR A 129 6.57 -14.09 -2.90
N VAL A 130 6.18 -12.87 -2.48
CA VAL A 130 7.06 -11.71 -2.52
C VAL A 130 7.53 -11.35 -1.12
N GLN A 131 8.81 -11.58 -0.86
CA GLN A 131 9.44 -11.12 0.37
C GLN A 131 10.02 -9.71 0.18
N TRP A 132 9.45 -8.73 0.85
CA TRP A 132 9.99 -7.38 0.89
C TRP A 132 11.19 -7.31 1.85
N LYS A 133 12.38 -7.03 1.32
CA LYS A 133 13.60 -6.80 2.10
C LYS A 133 13.77 -5.33 2.42
N THR A 134 13.53 -4.47 1.44
CA THR A 134 13.53 -3.01 1.54
C THR A 134 12.44 -2.45 0.60
N PRO A 135 12.13 -1.15 0.60
CA PRO A 135 11.22 -0.55 -0.38
C PRO A 135 11.70 -0.70 -1.84
N THR A 136 12.98 -1.01 -2.06
CA THR A 136 13.60 -1.13 -3.38
C THR A 136 14.18 -2.52 -3.67
N THR A 137 13.96 -3.51 -2.80
CA THR A 137 14.47 -4.87 -2.98
C THR A 137 13.43 -5.88 -2.54
N ILE A 138 13.09 -6.80 -3.44
CA ILE A 138 12.20 -7.92 -3.17
C ILE A 138 12.86 -9.24 -3.54
N HIS A 139 12.40 -10.32 -2.90
CA HIS A 139 12.72 -11.69 -3.32
C HIS A 139 11.46 -12.37 -3.83
N PHE A 140 11.60 -13.16 -4.90
CA PHE A 140 10.59 -14.14 -5.30
C PHE A 140 10.88 -15.47 -4.63
N CYS A 141 9.86 -16.02 -3.97
CA CYS A 141 9.95 -17.25 -3.21
C CYS A 141 8.90 -18.25 -3.70
N THR A 142 9.16 -19.54 -3.50
CA THR A 142 8.27 -20.63 -3.90
C THR A 142 7.11 -20.85 -2.94
N ASN A 143 7.22 -20.33 -1.71
CA ASN A 143 6.20 -20.49 -0.67
C ASN A 143 6.01 -19.20 0.16
N ASP A 144 4.91 -19.17 0.89
CA ASP A 144 4.49 -18.00 1.70
C ASP A 144 5.29 -17.79 3.00
N LYS A 145 6.23 -18.70 3.34
CA LYS A 145 7.05 -18.64 4.55
C LYS A 145 8.46 -18.10 4.32
N ALA A 146 8.82 -17.83 3.06
CA ALA A 146 10.16 -17.41 2.65
C ALA A 146 11.27 -18.44 2.91
N ASP A 147 10.94 -19.72 2.98
CA ASP A 147 11.93 -20.79 3.23
C ASP A 147 12.81 -21.06 2.00
N ASP A 148 12.28 -20.76 0.80
CA ASP A 148 12.96 -20.99 -0.47
C ASP A 148 12.70 -19.82 -1.42
N CYS A 149 13.64 -18.88 -1.45
CA CYS A 149 13.61 -17.70 -2.33
C CYS A 149 14.71 -17.85 -3.39
N PHE A 150 14.35 -17.82 -4.65
CA PHE A 150 15.22 -18.16 -5.77
C PHE A 150 15.68 -16.95 -6.59
N ALA A 151 15.04 -15.78 -6.46
CA ALA A 151 15.38 -14.58 -7.21
C ALA A 151 15.36 -13.33 -6.35
N THR A 152 16.27 -12.41 -6.63
CA THR A 152 16.33 -11.07 -6.03
C THR A 152 16.10 -10.02 -7.10
N LEU A 153 15.12 -9.15 -6.87
CA LEU A 153 14.79 -8.07 -7.77
C LEU A 153 15.05 -6.73 -7.10
N HIS A 154 15.64 -5.82 -7.86
CA HIS A 154 15.89 -4.45 -7.44
C HIS A 154 15.02 -3.49 -8.24
N ARG A 155 14.40 -2.53 -7.55
CA ARG A 155 13.60 -1.50 -8.19
C ARG A 155 14.50 -0.57 -9.01
N VAL A 156 14.22 -0.48 -10.30
CA VAL A 156 14.93 0.40 -11.25
C VAL A 156 14.23 1.75 -11.34
N LEU A 157 12.90 1.71 -11.46
CA LEU A 157 12.04 2.89 -11.52
C LEU A 157 10.80 2.66 -10.65
N PRO A 158 10.27 3.73 -10.00
CA PRO A 158 9.01 3.67 -9.23
C PRO A 158 7.79 3.41 -10.09
#